data_9258eb51aeb5b6b704c6472038fd1a2d
#
_entry.id   9258eb51aeb5b6b704c6472038fd1a2d
#
_cell.length_a   1.000
_cell.length_b   1.000
_cell.length_c   1.000
_cell.angle_alpha   90.00
_cell.angle_beta   90.00
_cell.angle_gamma   90.00
#
_symmetry.space_group_name_H-M   'P 1'
#
loop_
_entity.id
_entity.type
_entity.pdbx_description
1 polymer ?
#
loop_
_entity_poly.entity_id
_entity_poly.type
_entity_poly.pdbx_seq_one_letter_code
_entity_poly.pdbx_strand_id
1 'polypeptide(L)'
;MSQTMRVFAAFALPLVLVACSSMPESLAPGMSRADIEQRLGAPSAVHALPEGTRLQYSRQPAGQQVFNLDLDAQGRLVRVDQSLDIERLQRIEIDRWTRDEVMRQFGRPAVVERVARFDGDVWTYRYLEPFSHARLAHIHIDTQGVVRKVVYTDEPLLDDVGNRF
;
A
#
# COMPACT_ATOMS: atom_id res chain seq x y z
N MET A 1 19.66 20.05 -68.08
CA MET A 1 19.37 18.92 -67.20
C MET A 1 19.48 19.41 -65.78
N SER A 2 18.35 19.72 -65.12
CA SER A 2 18.28 20.32 -63.79
C SER A 2 17.69 19.29 -62.81
N GLN A 3 18.49 18.78 -61.88
CA GLN A 3 18.02 17.85 -60.82
C GLN A 3 17.52 18.66 -59.63
N THR A 4 16.24 18.60 -59.40
CA THR A 4 15.59 19.15 -58.21
C THR A 4 15.74 18.16 -57.05
N MET A 5 16.57 18.50 -56.08
CA MET A 5 16.81 17.76 -54.84
C MET A 5 15.64 18.06 -53.84
N ARG A 6 14.79 17.06 -53.62
CA ARG A 6 13.70 17.13 -52.63
C ARG A 6 14.23 16.81 -51.24
N VAL A 7 14.34 17.83 -50.40
CA VAL A 7 14.69 17.67 -48.97
C VAL A 7 13.43 17.25 -48.21
N PHE A 8 13.39 16.00 -47.71
CA PHE A 8 12.39 15.54 -46.77
C PHE A 8 12.79 15.99 -45.36
N ALA A 9 12.13 16.98 -44.81
CA ALA A 9 12.28 17.35 -43.42
C ALA A 9 11.46 16.34 -42.55
N ALA A 10 12.17 15.43 -41.89
CA ALA A 10 11.56 14.54 -40.90
C ALA A 10 11.29 15.35 -39.60
N PHE A 11 10.03 15.62 -39.34
CA PHE A 11 9.58 16.24 -38.08
C PHE A 11 9.56 15.17 -37.00
N ALA A 12 10.62 15.08 -36.20
CA ALA A 12 10.64 14.25 -35.00
C ALA A 12 9.84 14.94 -33.91
N LEU A 13 8.64 14.42 -33.60
CA LEU A 13 7.80 14.86 -32.51
C LEU A 13 8.40 14.34 -31.20
N PRO A 14 8.83 15.19 -30.24
CA PRO A 14 9.32 14.70 -28.95
C PRO A 14 8.14 14.16 -28.16
N LEU A 15 8.17 12.86 -27.88
CA LEU A 15 7.25 12.20 -26.95
C LEU A 15 7.65 12.62 -25.52
N VAL A 16 7.02 13.66 -24.99
CA VAL A 16 7.20 14.07 -23.60
C VAL A 16 6.48 13.06 -22.72
N LEU A 17 7.22 12.11 -22.17
CA LEU A 17 6.77 11.23 -21.08
C LEU A 17 6.68 12.08 -19.82
N VAL A 18 5.51 12.64 -19.54
CA VAL A 18 5.19 13.22 -18.24
C VAL A 18 5.00 12.05 -17.29
N ALA A 19 6.07 11.60 -16.66
CA ALA A 19 6.02 10.73 -15.51
C ALA A 19 5.51 11.55 -14.31
N CYS A 20 4.21 11.78 -14.23
CA CYS A 20 3.58 12.25 -13.01
C CYS A 20 3.70 11.12 -11.98
N SER A 21 4.66 11.22 -11.06
CA SER A 21 4.65 10.43 -9.83
C SER A 21 3.45 10.88 -9.00
N SER A 22 2.30 10.27 -9.27
CA SER A 22 1.07 10.57 -8.54
C SER A 22 1.18 9.93 -7.16
N MET A 23 1.41 10.75 -6.15
CA MET A 23 1.42 10.31 -4.76
C MET A 23 -0.01 10.41 -4.19
N PRO A 24 -0.50 9.39 -3.47
CA PRO A 24 -1.84 9.43 -2.89
C PRO A 24 -2.08 10.65 -2.01
N GLU A 25 -1.05 11.13 -1.30
CA GLU A 25 -1.10 12.32 -0.43
C GLU A 25 -1.40 13.64 -1.17
N SER A 26 -1.18 13.67 -2.48
CA SER A 26 -1.43 14.88 -3.30
C SER A 26 -2.85 14.97 -3.86
N LEU A 27 -3.70 13.98 -3.58
CA LEU A 27 -5.07 13.95 -4.06
C LEU A 27 -5.94 14.97 -3.33
N ALA A 28 -6.75 15.71 -4.08
CA ALA A 28 -7.67 16.69 -3.51
C ALA A 28 -9.01 16.04 -3.11
N PRO A 29 -9.61 16.43 -1.97
CA PRO A 29 -10.98 16.03 -1.65
C PRO A 29 -11.95 16.36 -2.79
N GLY A 30 -12.97 15.51 -2.98
CA GLY A 30 -13.95 15.65 -4.05
C GLY A 30 -13.55 15.03 -5.38
N MET A 31 -12.33 14.55 -5.56
CA MET A 31 -11.92 13.83 -6.77
C MET A 31 -12.79 12.58 -6.98
N SER A 32 -13.14 12.32 -8.25
CA SER A 32 -13.91 11.12 -8.58
C SER A 32 -13.02 9.86 -8.52
N ARG A 33 -13.65 8.70 -8.30
CA ARG A 33 -12.97 7.41 -8.36
C ARG A 33 -12.21 7.23 -9.69
N ALA A 34 -12.82 7.61 -10.81
CA ALA A 34 -12.21 7.47 -12.13
C ALA A 34 -10.92 8.32 -12.25
N ASP A 35 -10.93 9.56 -11.75
CA ASP A 35 -9.74 10.43 -11.76
C ASP A 35 -8.64 9.89 -10.87
N ILE A 36 -8.99 9.28 -9.73
CA ILE A 36 -8.04 8.64 -8.81
C ILE A 36 -7.39 7.44 -9.50
N GLU A 37 -8.19 6.53 -10.07
CA GLU A 37 -7.69 5.35 -10.76
C GLU A 37 -6.89 5.70 -12.02
N GLN A 38 -7.24 6.79 -12.71
CA GLN A 38 -6.42 7.30 -13.82
C GLN A 38 -5.05 7.77 -13.37
N ARG A 39 -4.93 8.36 -12.17
CA ARG A 39 -3.67 8.88 -11.63
C ARG A 39 -2.81 7.83 -10.94
N LEU A 40 -3.42 6.95 -10.15
CA LEU A 40 -2.74 5.98 -9.30
C LEU A 40 -2.73 4.57 -9.88
N GLY A 41 -3.50 4.32 -10.93
CA GLY A 41 -3.79 2.96 -11.42
C GLY A 41 -4.86 2.25 -10.59
N ALA A 42 -5.05 0.95 -10.84
CA ALA A 42 -6.00 0.14 -10.10
C ALA A 42 -5.60 0.00 -8.62
N PRO A 43 -6.56 0.10 -7.68
CA PRO A 43 -6.29 -0.12 -6.27
C PRO A 43 -5.91 -1.58 -5.99
N SER A 44 -5.11 -1.82 -4.95
CA SER A 44 -4.72 -3.15 -4.47
C SER A 44 -5.91 -3.93 -3.93
N ALA A 45 -6.89 -3.23 -3.34
CA ALA A 45 -8.16 -3.76 -2.85
C ALA A 45 -9.23 -2.68 -2.81
N VAL A 46 -10.50 -3.13 -2.81
CA VAL A 46 -11.67 -2.27 -2.66
C VAL A 46 -12.53 -2.84 -1.54
N HIS A 47 -12.91 -2.02 -0.57
CA HIS A 47 -13.71 -2.41 0.57
C HIS A 47 -14.97 -1.57 0.63
N ALA A 48 -16.12 -2.22 0.87
CA ALA A 48 -17.35 -1.50 1.17
C ALA A 48 -17.26 -0.87 2.57
N LEU A 49 -17.72 0.37 2.69
CA LEU A 49 -17.91 1.09 3.95
C LEU A 49 -19.40 1.38 4.16
N PRO A 50 -19.86 1.64 5.40
CA PRO A 50 -21.26 1.99 5.65
C PRO A 50 -21.77 3.19 4.84
N GLU A 51 -20.89 4.17 4.57
CA GLU A 51 -21.21 5.41 3.88
C GLU A 51 -20.48 5.58 2.54
N GLY A 52 -19.97 4.49 1.95
CA GLY A 52 -19.25 4.59 0.67
C GLY A 52 -18.30 3.44 0.38
N THR A 53 -17.12 3.78 -0.13
CA THR A 53 -16.14 2.78 -0.59
C THR A 53 -14.74 3.21 -0.20
N ARG A 54 -13.91 2.25 0.24
CA ARG A 54 -12.47 2.44 0.43
C ARG A 54 -11.71 1.85 -0.75
N LEU A 55 -10.88 2.65 -1.39
CA LEU A 55 -9.84 2.19 -2.30
C LEU A 55 -8.54 2.07 -1.52
N GLN A 56 -7.92 0.92 -1.55
CA GLN A 56 -6.67 0.67 -0.84
C GLN A 56 -5.52 0.56 -1.83
N TYR A 57 -4.45 1.29 -1.58
CA TYR A 57 -3.21 1.29 -2.37
C TYR A 57 -2.06 0.85 -1.47
N SER A 58 -1.64 -0.40 -1.60
CA SER A 58 -0.55 -0.98 -0.81
C SER A 58 0.75 -0.98 -1.61
N ARG A 59 1.83 -0.58 -0.97
CA ARG A 59 3.20 -0.72 -1.48
C ARG A 59 3.90 -1.98 -0.97
N GLN A 60 3.22 -2.79 -0.12
CA GLN A 60 3.74 -4.08 0.32
C GLN A 60 3.88 -5.07 -0.86
N PRO A 61 4.86 -5.96 -0.89
CA PRO A 61 5.96 -6.14 0.08
C PRO A 61 7.16 -5.21 -0.17
N ALA A 62 7.25 -4.55 -1.33
CA ALA A 62 8.43 -3.77 -1.72
C ALA A 62 8.57 -2.45 -0.93
N GLY A 63 7.44 -1.84 -0.53
CA GLY A 63 7.42 -0.59 0.23
C GLY A 63 6.79 -0.78 1.62
N GLN A 64 6.74 0.31 2.39
CA GLN A 64 6.37 0.32 3.80
C GLN A 64 5.13 1.17 4.08
N GLN A 65 4.32 1.44 3.04
CA GLN A 65 3.14 2.30 3.14
C GLN A 65 1.91 1.59 2.59
N VAL A 66 0.76 1.91 3.19
CA VAL A 66 -0.56 1.54 2.72
C VAL A 66 -1.47 2.75 2.83
N PHE A 67 -2.06 3.16 1.72
CA PHE A 67 -2.98 4.29 1.68
C PHE A 67 -4.41 3.79 1.55
N ASN A 68 -5.27 4.25 2.44
CA ASN A 68 -6.70 4.07 2.38
C ASN A 68 -7.34 5.39 1.90
N LEU A 69 -8.03 5.32 0.77
CA LEU A 69 -8.76 6.42 0.17
C LEU A 69 -10.25 6.16 0.36
N ASP A 70 -10.87 6.89 1.27
CA ASP A 70 -12.29 6.73 1.55
C ASP A 70 -13.10 7.66 0.64
N LEU A 71 -14.04 7.08 -0.10
CA LEU A 71 -14.98 7.76 -0.98
C LEU A 71 -16.38 7.71 -0.36
N ASP A 72 -17.15 8.77 -0.57
CA ASP A 72 -18.56 8.83 -0.19
C ASP A 72 -19.44 7.94 -1.11
N ALA A 73 -20.76 7.95 -0.83
CA ALA A 73 -21.74 7.19 -1.61
C ALA A 73 -21.84 7.65 -3.07
N GLN A 74 -21.39 8.86 -3.42
CA GLN A 74 -21.33 9.40 -4.77
C GLN A 74 -19.99 9.10 -5.47
N GLY A 75 -19.08 8.35 -4.82
CA GLY A 75 -17.76 8.01 -5.33
C GLY A 75 -16.77 9.17 -5.35
N ARG A 76 -16.94 10.15 -4.46
CA ARG A 76 -16.05 11.28 -4.30
C ARG A 76 -15.10 11.07 -3.13
N LEU A 77 -13.82 11.44 -3.32
CA LEU A 77 -12.80 11.33 -2.28
C LEU A 77 -13.13 12.23 -1.08
N VAL A 78 -13.24 11.62 0.09
CA VAL A 78 -13.47 12.30 1.36
C VAL A 78 -12.18 12.40 2.16
N ARG A 79 -11.38 11.32 2.18
CA ARG A 79 -10.19 11.23 3.02
C ARG A 79 -9.11 10.36 2.36
N VAL A 80 -7.87 10.81 2.51
CA VAL A 80 -6.66 10.02 2.26
C VAL A 80 -5.99 9.75 3.59
N ASP A 81 -5.65 8.50 3.86
CA ASP A 81 -5.06 8.05 5.11
C ASP A 81 -3.90 7.08 4.85
N GLN A 82 -2.67 7.45 5.25
CA GLN A 82 -1.56 6.49 5.32
C GLN A 82 -1.79 5.63 6.57
N SER A 83 -2.21 4.39 6.38
CA SER A 83 -2.76 3.55 7.45
C SER A 83 -1.73 2.65 8.13
N LEU A 84 -0.55 2.46 7.54
CA LEU A 84 0.47 1.54 8.06
C LEU A 84 1.53 2.31 8.84
N ASP A 85 1.19 2.71 10.05
CA ASP A 85 2.08 3.37 11.02
C ASP A 85 1.95 2.75 12.42
N ILE A 86 2.89 3.11 13.30
CA ILE A 86 2.95 2.56 14.66
C ILE A 86 1.72 2.90 15.49
N GLU A 87 1.17 4.11 15.35
CA GLU A 87 0.02 4.55 16.16
C GLU A 87 -1.23 3.71 15.83
N ARG A 88 -1.43 3.39 14.55
CA ARG A 88 -2.55 2.55 14.10
C ARG A 88 -2.33 1.09 14.42
N LEU A 89 -1.11 0.60 14.28
CA LEU A 89 -0.76 -0.77 14.64
C LEU A 89 -0.99 -1.03 16.14
N GLN A 90 -0.69 -0.05 17.00
CA GLN A 90 -0.94 -0.13 18.44
C GLN A 90 -2.43 -0.08 18.83
N ARG A 91 -3.33 0.33 17.91
CA ARG A 91 -4.78 0.29 18.13
C ARG A 91 -5.41 -1.08 17.86
N ILE A 92 -4.63 -2.05 17.43
CA ILE A 92 -5.12 -3.43 17.26
C ILE A 92 -5.52 -3.98 18.63
N GLU A 93 -6.81 -4.25 18.80
CA GLU A 93 -7.34 -4.84 20.02
C GLU A 93 -7.17 -6.35 19.99
N ILE A 94 -6.29 -6.85 20.85
CA ILE A 94 -6.03 -8.28 21.01
C ILE A 94 -7.33 -8.99 21.45
N ASP A 95 -7.55 -10.21 20.96
CA ASP A 95 -8.73 -11.05 21.20
C ASP A 95 -10.05 -10.47 20.65
N ARG A 96 -9.99 -9.36 19.89
CA ARG A 96 -11.16 -8.70 19.29
C ARG A 96 -11.03 -8.50 17.79
N TRP A 97 -9.90 -7.95 17.33
CA TRP A 97 -9.71 -7.72 15.90
C TRP A 97 -9.63 -9.03 15.14
N THR A 98 -10.29 -9.02 13.99
CA THR A 98 -10.33 -10.17 13.09
C THR A 98 -9.34 -9.99 11.93
N ARG A 99 -9.06 -11.08 11.24
CA ARG A 99 -8.28 -11.12 9.98
C ARG A 99 -8.81 -10.10 8.98
N ASP A 100 -10.13 -9.99 8.83
CA ASP A 100 -10.77 -9.07 7.89
C ASP A 100 -10.58 -7.61 8.28
N GLU A 101 -10.59 -7.28 9.57
CA GLU A 101 -10.31 -5.94 10.05
C GLU A 101 -8.85 -5.56 9.81
N VAL A 102 -7.91 -6.47 10.06
CA VAL A 102 -6.50 -6.27 9.73
C VAL A 102 -6.33 -6.05 8.23
N MET A 103 -6.95 -6.89 7.38
CA MET A 103 -6.89 -6.77 5.93
C MET A 103 -7.49 -5.45 5.45
N ARG A 104 -8.64 -5.04 5.98
CA ARG A 104 -9.33 -3.79 5.62
C ARG A 104 -8.54 -2.56 6.03
N GLN A 105 -7.79 -2.64 7.14
CA GLN A 105 -7.00 -1.51 7.65
C GLN A 105 -5.62 -1.43 7.00
N PHE A 106 -4.90 -2.54 6.95
CA PHE A 106 -3.48 -2.57 6.57
C PHE A 106 -3.21 -3.26 5.22
N GLY A 107 -4.23 -3.84 4.60
CA GLY A 107 -4.09 -4.55 3.33
C GLY A 107 -3.38 -5.90 3.46
N ARG A 108 -2.87 -6.39 2.33
CA ARG A 108 -2.11 -7.64 2.33
C ARG A 108 -0.77 -7.43 3.03
N PRO A 109 -0.36 -8.37 3.91
CA PRO A 109 0.95 -8.33 4.55
C PRO A 109 2.07 -8.57 3.52
N ALA A 110 3.29 -8.19 3.89
CA ALA A 110 4.48 -8.49 3.11
C ALA A 110 4.78 -10.00 3.08
N VAL A 111 4.59 -10.66 4.22
CA VAL A 111 4.82 -12.10 4.40
C VAL A 111 3.70 -12.71 5.23
N VAL A 112 3.30 -13.94 4.88
CA VAL A 112 2.43 -14.80 5.71
C VAL A 112 3.19 -16.08 5.97
N GLU A 113 3.38 -16.42 7.24
CA GLU A 113 4.10 -17.63 7.64
C GLU A 113 3.44 -18.32 8.83
N ARG A 114 3.79 -19.59 9.07
CA ARG A 114 3.44 -20.33 10.26
C ARG A 114 4.67 -20.55 11.11
N VAL A 115 4.54 -20.28 12.40
CA VAL A 115 5.66 -20.43 13.33
C VAL A 115 5.37 -21.56 14.34
N ALA A 116 6.44 -22.22 14.80
CA ALA A 116 6.33 -23.22 15.87
C ALA A 116 5.68 -22.60 17.12
N ARG A 117 4.84 -23.36 17.80
CA ARG A 117 4.14 -22.98 19.05
C ARG A 117 3.05 -21.91 18.90
N PHE A 118 2.58 -21.63 17.68
CA PHE A 118 1.39 -20.82 17.46
C PHE A 118 0.50 -21.51 16.42
N ASP A 119 -0.75 -21.77 16.79
CA ASP A 119 -1.74 -22.37 15.90
C ASP A 119 -2.48 -21.28 15.14
N GLY A 120 -1.93 -20.93 13.98
CA GLY A 120 -2.43 -19.84 13.14
C GLY A 120 -1.39 -19.32 12.18
N ASP A 121 -1.68 -18.16 11.60
CA ASP A 121 -0.80 -17.46 10.67
C ASP A 121 -0.16 -16.25 11.35
N VAL A 122 1.08 -15.95 11.02
CA VAL A 122 1.77 -14.72 11.38
C VAL A 122 1.84 -13.83 10.13
N TRP A 123 1.18 -12.68 10.19
CA TRP A 123 1.16 -11.68 9.13
C TRP A 123 2.17 -10.60 9.43
N THR A 124 3.21 -10.51 8.61
CA THR A 124 4.29 -9.54 8.76
C THR A 124 4.09 -8.35 7.83
N TYR A 125 4.05 -7.17 8.40
CA TYR A 125 3.99 -5.89 7.72
C TYR A 125 5.29 -5.14 7.89
N ARG A 126 5.78 -4.53 6.81
CA ARG A 126 6.92 -3.60 6.82
C ARG A 126 6.37 -2.20 6.98
N TYR A 127 6.86 -1.44 7.96
CA TYR A 127 6.43 -0.07 8.18
C TYR A 127 7.61 0.83 8.58
N LEU A 128 7.37 2.16 8.56
CA LEU A 128 8.36 3.16 8.97
C LEU A 128 7.91 3.82 10.27
N GLU A 129 8.81 3.88 11.22
CA GLU A 129 8.73 4.77 12.37
C GLU A 129 9.32 6.16 12.03
N PRO A 130 9.13 7.18 12.89
CA PRO A 130 9.77 8.48 12.72
C PRO A 130 11.26 8.35 12.42
N PHE A 131 11.80 9.31 11.64
CA PHE A 131 13.18 9.30 11.15
C PHE A 131 13.53 8.15 10.19
N SER A 132 12.52 7.61 9.50
CA SER A 132 12.69 6.55 8.49
C SER A 132 13.28 5.23 9.03
N HIS A 133 13.04 4.94 10.32
CA HIS A 133 13.46 3.69 10.92
C HIS A 133 12.56 2.54 10.44
N ALA A 134 13.14 1.60 9.70
CA ALA A 134 12.43 0.47 9.11
C ALA A 134 12.14 -0.61 10.17
N ARG A 135 10.86 -0.99 10.31
CA ARG A 135 10.37 -1.93 11.31
C ARG A 135 9.46 -2.97 10.70
N LEU A 136 9.29 -4.06 11.42
CA LEU A 136 8.34 -5.13 11.13
C LEU A 136 7.30 -5.22 12.24
N ALA A 137 6.02 -5.36 11.84
CA ALA A 137 4.93 -5.72 12.73
C ALA A 137 4.46 -7.15 12.40
N HIS A 138 4.56 -8.05 13.35
CA HIS A 138 4.13 -9.44 13.23
C HIS A 138 2.81 -9.62 13.95
N ILE A 139 1.73 -9.74 13.19
CA ILE A 139 0.37 -9.92 13.70
C ILE A 139 0.04 -11.40 13.69
N HIS A 140 -0.12 -11.98 14.87
CA HIS A 140 -0.46 -13.39 15.04
C HIS A 140 -1.98 -13.54 15.00
N ILE A 141 -2.48 -14.28 14.01
CA ILE A 141 -3.91 -14.51 13.78
C ILE A 141 -4.17 -16.02 13.89
N ASP A 142 -5.01 -16.42 14.82
CA ASP A 142 -5.32 -17.82 15.05
C ASP A 142 -6.16 -18.46 13.93
N THR A 143 -6.44 -19.74 14.07
CA THR A 143 -7.24 -20.53 13.11
C THR A 143 -8.70 -20.07 13.01
N GLN A 144 -9.20 -19.32 14.00
CA GLN A 144 -10.52 -18.69 14.00
C GLN A 144 -10.51 -17.32 13.33
N GLY A 145 -9.32 -16.82 12.94
CA GLY A 145 -9.15 -15.52 12.32
C GLY A 145 -9.09 -14.36 13.30
N VAL A 146 -8.81 -14.60 14.59
CA VAL A 146 -8.73 -13.57 15.63
C VAL A 146 -7.28 -13.23 15.94
N VAL A 147 -6.99 -11.93 16.07
CA VAL A 147 -5.65 -11.45 16.44
C VAL A 147 -5.37 -11.78 17.91
N ARG A 148 -4.30 -12.54 18.15
CA ARG A 148 -3.91 -13.00 19.51
C ARG A 148 -2.68 -12.30 20.05
N LYS A 149 -1.87 -11.70 19.17
CA LYS A 149 -0.62 -11.03 19.55
C LYS A 149 -0.14 -10.12 18.44
N VAL A 150 0.53 -9.03 18.80
CA VAL A 150 1.33 -8.21 17.88
C VAL A 150 2.72 -8.07 18.46
N VAL A 151 3.74 -8.29 17.63
CA VAL A 151 5.17 -8.16 18.00
C VAL A 151 5.82 -7.21 17.02
N TYR A 152 6.69 -6.34 17.53
CA TYR A 152 7.44 -5.39 16.71
C TYR A 152 8.92 -5.73 16.78
N THR A 153 9.59 -5.74 15.61
CA THR A 153 11.03 -5.97 15.49
C THR A 153 11.66 -4.98 14.53
N ASP A 154 12.96 -4.83 14.60
CA ASP A 154 13.69 -4.08 13.57
C ASP A 154 13.65 -4.86 12.25
N GLU A 155 13.57 -4.14 11.13
CA GLU A 155 13.74 -4.75 9.82
C GLU A 155 15.23 -5.02 9.60
N PRO A 156 15.65 -6.29 9.33
CA PRO A 156 17.04 -6.59 9.07
C PRO A 156 17.58 -5.82 7.87
N LEU A 157 18.77 -5.26 7.97
CA LEU A 157 19.46 -4.69 6.82
C LEU A 157 19.76 -5.79 5.80
N LEU A 158 19.68 -5.46 4.51
CA LEU A 158 19.89 -6.42 3.43
C LEU A 158 21.28 -7.09 3.50
N ASP A 159 22.27 -6.42 4.11
CA ASP A 159 23.62 -6.94 4.30
C ASP A 159 23.72 -8.06 5.36
N ASP A 160 22.78 -8.12 6.31
CA ASP A 160 22.74 -9.17 7.34
C ASP A 160 22.20 -10.52 6.83
N VAL A 161 21.52 -10.54 5.71
CA VAL A 161 20.94 -11.76 5.13
C VAL A 161 22.01 -12.62 4.41
N GLY A 162 23.09 -11.99 3.94
CA GLY A 162 24.18 -12.67 3.21
C GLY A 162 25.19 -13.42 4.09
N ASN A 163 25.19 -13.23 5.41
CA ASN A 163 26.26 -13.73 6.29
C ASN A 163 25.82 -14.88 7.22
N ARG A 164 24.71 -15.57 6.91
CA ARG A 164 24.18 -16.70 7.71
C ARG A 164 24.28 -18.07 6.99
N PHE A 165 25.39 -18.27 6.25
CA PHE A 165 25.72 -19.59 5.71
C PHE A 165 27.14 -19.99 6.10
#